data_d18638b98022e4db2ecfe92ab53a73a8
#
_entry.id   d18638b98022e4db2ecfe92ab53a73a8
#
_cell.length_a   1.000
_cell.length_b   1.000
_cell.length_c   1.000
_cell.angle_alpha   90.00
_cell.angle_beta   90.00
_cell.angle_gamma   90.00
#
_symmetry.space_group_name_H-M   'P 1'
#
loop_
_entity.id
_entity.type
_entity.pdbx_description
1 polymer ?
#
loop_
_entity_poly.entity_id
_entity_poly.type
_entity_poly.pdbx_seq_one_letter_code
_entity_poly.pdbx_strand_id
1 'polypeptide(L)'
;LNSVINPWLLQTFDLPDDFAAHARFKTLERMATWAAEKAKIALSSHEESVISISEAELGTRDEAGAEMYLDIPINRETLDGLIRDKVDESISAVRETLEQAGLTSHDVERLVFVGGPTHYKPLRDRVSFELGIAASTDVNPMTAVAEGAAIFAESIDWGSQRRGRKSSRGKVSTGGALDISFNFVARTPDSKAKVAIQVHGVPVPGAEFQLDSLDTGWSS
;
A
#
# COMPACT_ATOMS: atom_id res chain seq x y z
N LEU A 1 -2.02 16.75 -7.50
CA LEU A 1 -2.24 18.09 -6.93
C LEU A 1 -1.27 19.14 -7.50
N ASN A 2 -0.07 18.77 -7.93
CA ASN A 2 0.86 19.72 -8.59
C ASN A 2 0.24 20.38 -9.83
N SER A 3 -0.65 19.69 -10.52
CA SER A 3 -1.43 20.25 -11.66
C SER A 3 -2.40 21.38 -11.27
N VAL A 4 -2.68 21.54 -9.99
CA VAL A 4 -3.49 22.67 -9.46
C VAL A 4 -2.58 23.73 -8.86
N ILE A 5 -1.56 23.31 -8.09
CA ILE A 5 -0.68 24.22 -7.35
C ILE A 5 0.23 25.03 -8.28
N ASN A 6 0.90 24.35 -9.21
CA ASN A 6 1.88 25.04 -10.06
C ASN A 6 1.27 26.12 -10.94
N PRO A 7 0.13 25.92 -11.65
CA PRO A 7 -0.52 26.99 -12.38
C PRO A 7 -0.94 28.16 -11.51
N TRP A 8 -1.45 27.88 -10.28
CA TRP A 8 -1.83 28.94 -9.35
C TRP A 8 -0.62 29.77 -8.88
N LEU A 9 0.51 29.11 -8.58
CA LEU A 9 1.76 29.78 -8.20
C LEU A 9 2.28 30.67 -9.32
N LEU A 10 2.32 30.18 -10.56
CA LEU A 10 2.77 30.94 -11.74
C LEU A 10 1.85 32.12 -12.08
N GLN A 11 0.56 32.04 -11.74
CA GLN A 11 -0.37 33.16 -11.90
C GLN A 11 -0.29 34.21 -10.81
N THR A 12 0.12 33.80 -9.61
CA THR A 12 0.05 34.64 -8.41
C THR A 12 1.37 35.35 -8.16
N PHE A 13 2.50 34.71 -8.47
CA PHE A 13 3.85 35.16 -8.13
C PHE A 13 4.74 35.26 -9.37
N ASP A 14 5.75 36.11 -9.28
CA ASP A 14 6.79 36.23 -10.29
C ASP A 14 7.78 35.07 -10.16
N LEU A 15 7.52 33.99 -10.90
CA LEU A 15 8.29 32.76 -10.88
C LEU A 15 8.71 32.35 -12.30
N PRO A 16 9.91 31.79 -12.47
CA PRO A 16 10.29 31.19 -13.75
C PRO A 16 9.42 29.96 -14.05
N ASP A 17 9.14 29.68 -15.31
CA ASP A 17 8.31 28.56 -15.74
C ASP A 17 8.80 27.20 -15.20
N ASP A 18 10.11 27.07 -15.01
CA ASP A 18 10.76 25.87 -14.51
C ASP A 18 11.11 25.95 -13.01
N PHE A 19 10.43 26.83 -12.25
CA PHE A 19 10.73 27.07 -10.82
C PHE A 19 10.86 25.81 -9.99
N ALA A 20 10.09 24.76 -10.30
CA ALA A 20 10.14 23.48 -9.59
C ALA A 20 11.50 22.77 -9.71
N ALA A 21 12.27 23.06 -10.78
CA ALA A 21 13.62 22.52 -10.96
C ALA A 21 14.68 23.27 -10.15
N HIS A 22 14.39 24.48 -9.68
CA HIS A 22 15.34 25.34 -9.00
C HIS A 22 15.48 24.96 -7.52
N ALA A 23 16.73 24.81 -7.07
CA ALA A 23 17.03 24.46 -5.68
C ALA A 23 16.44 25.45 -4.65
N ARG A 24 16.29 26.73 -5.04
CA ARG A 24 15.69 27.81 -4.24
C ARG A 24 14.25 27.50 -3.83
N PHE A 25 13.47 26.83 -4.68
CA PHE A 25 12.04 26.55 -4.47
C PHE A 25 11.74 25.14 -3.93
N LYS A 26 12.76 24.34 -3.62
CA LYS A 26 12.55 22.99 -3.06
C LYS A 26 11.77 22.98 -1.74
N THR A 27 11.93 24.01 -0.93
CA THR A 27 11.15 24.14 0.31
C THR A 27 9.68 24.40 -0.01
N LEU A 28 9.40 25.27 -0.98
CA LEU A 28 8.05 25.53 -1.48
C LEU A 28 7.39 24.22 -1.95
N GLU A 29 8.06 23.45 -2.82
CA GLU A 29 7.54 22.20 -3.34
C GLU A 29 7.20 21.18 -2.24
N ARG A 30 8.12 21.02 -1.27
CA ARG A 30 7.91 20.10 -0.14
C ARG A 30 6.74 20.53 0.73
N MET A 31 6.64 21.82 1.04
CA MET A 31 5.56 22.35 1.89
C MET A 31 4.23 22.34 1.16
N ALA A 32 4.21 22.66 -0.14
CA ALA A 32 3.03 22.55 -1.00
C ALA A 32 2.51 21.12 -1.04
N THR A 33 3.40 20.14 -1.20
CA THR A 33 3.03 18.72 -1.15
C THR A 33 2.40 18.34 0.19
N TRP A 34 2.96 18.81 1.31
CA TRP A 34 2.41 18.55 2.64
C TRP A 34 1.04 19.20 2.85
N ALA A 35 0.87 20.46 2.43
CA ALA A 35 -0.42 21.17 2.52
C ALA A 35 -1.49 20.51 1.64
N ALA A 36 -1.11 20.05 0.44
CA ALA A 36 -1.96 19.28 -0.45
C ALA A 36 -2.40 17.95 0.15
N GLU A 37 -1.51 17.25 0.84
CA GLU A 37 -1.85 16.01 1.55
C GLU A 37 -2.85 16.26 2.67
N LYS A 38 -2.68 17.32 3.46
CA LYS A 38 -3.63 17.73 4.51
C LYS A 38 -5.01 18.05 3.91
N ALA A 39 -5.06 18.81 2.82
CA ALA A 39 -6.32 19.14 2.14
C ALA A 39 -7.01 17.89 1.57
N LYS A 40 -6.26 16.97 0.98
CA LYS A 40 -6.77 15.67 0.51
C LYS A 40 -7.37 14.85 1.64
N ILE A 41 -6.72 14.78 2.80
CA ILE A 41 -7.24 14.08 3.97
C ILE A 41 -8.53 14.72 4.46
N ALA A 42 -8.59 16.07 4.52
CA ALA A 42 -9.79 16.80 4.92
C ALA A 42 -10.98 16.51 3.99
N LEU A 43 -10.77 16.39 2.67
CA LEU A 43 -11.79 16.04 1.70
C LEU A 43 -12.39 14.64 1.89
N SER A 44 -11.76 13.77 2.68
CA SER A 44 -12.36 12.48 3.05
C SER A 44 -13.60 12.65 3.92
N SER A 45 -13.66 13.73 4.72
CA SER A 45 -14.76 14.04 5.64
C SER A 45 -15.55 15.31 5.27
N HIS A 46 -14.96 16.22 4.50
CA HIS A 46 -15.58 17.48 4.09
C HIS A 46 -15.72 17.54 2.56
N GLU A 47 -16.62 18.37 2.08
CA GLU A 47 -16.82 18.57 0.63
C GLU A 47 -15.82 19.57 0.04
N GLU A 48 -15.33 20.47 0.88
CA GLU A 48 -14.40 21.52 0.50
C GLU A 48 -13.23 21.57 1.49
N SER A 49 -12.08 22.04 1.01
CA SER A 49 -10.89 22.27 1.79
C SER A 49 -10.04 23.36 1.13
N VAL A 50 -8.95 23.75 1.78
CA VAL A 50 -8.01 24.75 1.25
C VAL A 50 -6.59 24.19 1.37
N ILE A 51 -5.81 24.29 0.29
CA ILE A 51 -4.37 24.05 0.35
C ILE A 51 -3.74 25.38 0.81
N SER A 52 -3.41 25.46 2.08
CA SER A 52 -2.99 26.72 2.72
C SER A 52 -1.64 26.60 3.40
N ILE A 53 -0.80 27.60 3.19
CA ILE A 53 0.46 27.85 3.90
C ILE A 53 0.62 29.35 4.00
N SER A 54 0.86 29.88 5.20
CA SER A 54 1.12 31.30 5.41
C SER A 54 2.52 31.71 4.94
N GLU A 55 2.71 33.02 4.70
CA GLU A 55 4.01 33.60 4.35
C GLU A 55 5.07 33.27 5.38
N ALA A 56 4.71 33.36 6.67
CA ALA A 56 5.62 33.08 7.77
C ALA A 56 6.09 31.63 7.84
N GLU A 57 5.19 30.69 7.50
CA GLU A 57 5.52 29.26 7.45
C GLU A 57 6.38 28.91 6.24
N LEU A 58 6.09 29.52 5.09
CA LEU A 58 6.80 29.23 3.85
C LEU A 58 8.19 29.89 3.83
N GLY A 59 8.30 31.11 4.30
CA GLY A 59 9.56 31.85 4.42
C GLY A 59 10.31 32.01 3.09
N THR A 60 9.59 31.99 1.97
CA THR A 60 10.15 32.06 0.61
C THR A 60 9.60 33.30 -0.08
N ARG A 61 10.44 33.91 -0.94
CA ARG A 61 10.07 35.06 -1.76
C ARG A 61 10.18 34.71 -3.23
N ASP A 62 9.33 35.34 -4.04
CA ASP A 62 9.38 35.26 -5.49
C ASP A 62 10.57 36.07 -6.07
N GLU A 63 10.66 36.19 -7.39
CA GLU A 63 11.75 36.95 -8.04
C GLU A 63 11.62 38.45 -7.88
N ALA A 64 10.40 38.97 -7.73
CA ALA A 64 10.13 40.36 -7.40
C ALA A 64 10.36 40.70 -5.91
N GLY A 65 10.62 39.70 -5.06
CA GLY A 65 10.86 39.87 -3.61
C GLY A 65 9.59 39.84 -2.78
N ALA A 66 8.43 39.52 -3.33
CA ALA A 66 7.19 39.38 -2.59
C ALA A 66 7.19 38.09 -1.75
N GLU A 67 6.63 38.16 -0.53
CA GLU A 67 6.47 36.97 0.31
C GLU A 67 5.43 36.06 -0.27
N MET A 68 5.79 34.75 -0.37
CA MET A 68 4.94 33.75 -1.00
C MET A 68 4.08 33.04 0.05
N TYR A 69 2.89 32.65 -0.34
CA TYR A 69 1.93 31.86 0.44
C TYR A 69 1.20 30.86 -0.46
N LEU A 70 0.38 29.99 0.10
CA LEU A 70 -0.61 29.19 -0.62
C LEU A 70 -1.99 29.42 -0.01
N ASP A 71 -2.98 29.63 -0.86
CA ASP A 71 -4.40 29.74 -0.47
C ASP A 71 -5.28 29.30 -1.65
N ILE A 72 -5.33 27.98 -1.85
CA ILE A 72 -5.98 27.39 -3.03
C ILE A 72 -7.19 26.58 -2.56
N PRO A 73 -8.42 27.05 -2.82
CA PRO A 73 -9.61 26.29 -2.53
C PRO A 73 -9.66 25.04 -3.41
N ILE A 74 -10.04 23.91 -2.81
CA ILE A 74 -10.21 22.63 -3.47
C ILE A 74 -11.46 21.93 -2.94
N ASN A 75 -12.19 21.25 -3.81
CA ASN A 75 -13.35 20.48 -3.47
C ASN A 75 -13.24 19.02 -3.96
N ARG A 76 -14.23 18.20 -3.58
CA ARG A 76 -14.28 16.79 -3.99
C ARG A 76 -14.35 16.62 -5.50
N GLU A 77 -15.09 17.46 -6.22
CA GLU A 77 -15.21 17.38 -7.68
C GLU A 77 -13.83 17.54 -8.35
N THR A 78 -13.04 18.52 -7.89
CA THR A 78 -11.67 18.72 -8.36
C THR A 78 -10.80 17.50 -8.04
N LEU A 79 -10.87 16.99 -6.80
CA LEU A 79 -10.10 15.80 -6.40
C LEU A 79 -10.49 14.58 -7.25
N ASP A 80 -11.78 14.33 -7.44
CA ASP A 80 -12.30 13.21 -8.25
C ASP A 80 -11.79 13.30 -9.70
N GLY A 81 -11.77 14.51 -10.26
CA GLY A 81 -11.18 14.74 -11.59
C GLY A 81 -9.70 14.38 -11.66
N LEU A 82 -8.93 14.76 -10.64
CA LEU A 82 -7.49 14.52 -10.56
C LEU A 82 -7.11 13.04 -10.38
N ILE A 83 -7.95 12.26 -9.70
CA ILE A 83 -7.66 10.85 -9.43
C ILE A 83 -8.34 9.89 -10.41
N ARG A 84 -9.19 10.39 -11.30
CA ARG A 84 -10.04 9.60 -12.19
C ARG A 84 -9.26 8.52 -12.92
N ASP A 85 -8.21 8.90 -13.63
CA ASP A 85 -7.42 7.97 -14.45
C ASP A 85 -6.78 6.85 -13.60
N LYS A 86 -6.32 7.20 -12.39
CA LYS A 86 -5.73 6.22 -11.47
C LYS A 86 -6.76 5.25 -10.89
N VAL A 87 -7.98 5.72 -10.69
CA VAL A 87 -9.10 4.85 -10.28
C VAL A 87 -9.48 3.92 -11.43
N ASP A 88 -9.54 4.43 -12.66
CA ASP A 88 -9.83 3.62 -13.85
C ASP A 88 -8.77 2.56 -14.11
N GLU A 89 -7.48 2.91 -13.98
CA GLU A 89 -6.38 1.94 -14.03
C GLU A 89 -6.55 0.84 -12.95
N SER A 90 -6.93 1.21 -11.73
CA SER A 90 -7.15 0.24 -10.65
C SER A 90 -8.32 -0.70 -10.94
N ILE A 91 -9.42 -0.19 -11.47
CA ILE A 91 -10.59 -0.98 -11.86
C ILE A 91 -10.22 -1.96 -12.98
N SER A 92 -9.47 -1.49 -13.99
CA SER A 92 -8.99 -2.33 -15.08
C SER A 92 -8.09 -3.45 -14.57
N ALA A 93 -7.16 -3.16 -13.67
CA ALA A 93 -6.27 -4.16 -13.07
C ALA A 93 -7.04 -5.24 -12.30
N VAL A 94 -8.13 -4.87 -11.59
CA VAL A 94 -8.99 -5.86 -10.93
C VAL A 94 -9.72 -6.73 -11.94
N ARG A 95 -10.28 -6.15 -13.01
CA ARG A 95 -10.95 -6.90 -14.08
C ARG A 95 -10.00 -7.89 -14.75
N GLU A 96 -8.80 -7.45 -15.09
CA GLU A 96 -7.76 -8.32 -15.66
C GLU A 96 -7.38 -9.47 -14.71
N THR A 97 -7.26 -9.17 -13.41
CA THR A 97 -6.95 -10.19 -12.40
C THR A 97 -8.04 -11.24 -12.29
N LEU A 98 -9.31 -10.84 -12.32
CA LEU A 98 -10.44 -11.77 -12.33
C LEU A 98 -10.44 -12.62 -13.58
N GLU A 99 -10.22 -12.04 -14.75
CA GLU A 99 -10.15 -12.74 -16.02
C GLU A 99 -9.02 -13.79 -16.03
N GLN A 100 -7.81 -13.40 -15.57
CA GLN A 100 -6.68 -14.32 -15.45
C GLN A 100 -6.95 -15.48 -14.50
N ALA A 101 -7.72 -15.24 -13.45
CA ALA A 101 -8.14 -16.27 -12.50
C ALA A 101 -9.32 -17.12 -13.00
N GLY A 102 -9.92 -16.78 -14.15
CA GLY A 102 -11.15 -17.41 -14.64
C GLY A 102 -12.38 -17.13 -13.78
N LEU A 103 -12.36 -16.03 -13.04
CA LEU A 103 -13.44 -15.61 -12.13
C LEU A 103 -14.23 -14.43 -12.72
N THR A 104 -15.45 -14.29 -12.24
CA THR A 104 -16.33 -13.15 -12.51
C THR A 104 -16.54 -12.34 -11.21
N SER A 105 -17.14 -11.17 -11.32
CA SER A 105 -17.53 -10.38 -10.13
C SER A 105 -18.50 -11.15 -9.21
N HIS A 106 -19.29 -12.09 -9.73
CA HIS A 106 -20.22 -12.89 -8.94
C HIS A 106 -19.53 -13.96 -8.09
N ASP A 107 -18.30 -14.32 -8.43
CA ASP A 107 -17.49 -15.30 -7.69
C ASP A 107 -16.75 -14.65 -6.51
N VAL A 108 -16.77 -13.30 -6.43
CA VAL A 108 -16.11 -12.53 -5.39
C VAL A 108 -17.14 -11.97 -4.41
N GLU A 109 -17.06 -12.40 -3.16
CA GLU A 109 -18.00 -11.99 -2.13
C GLU A 109 -17.86 -10.51 -1.73
N ARG A 110 -16.60 -10.02 -1.60
CA ARG A 110 -16.31 -8.68 -1.08
C ARG A 110 -15.03 -8.08 -1.65
N LEU A 111 -15.02 -6.74 -1.73
CA LEU A 111 -13.82 -5.93 -1.92
C LEU A 111 -13.31 -5.46 -0.57
N VAL A 112 -12.06 -5.76 -0.27
CA VAL A 112 -11.38 -5.23 0.92
C VAL A 112 -10.49 -4.07 0.49
N PHE A 113 -10.79 -2.89 1.02
CA PHE A 113 -10.02 -1.68 0.75
C PHE A 113 -8.93 -1.50 1.82
N VAL A 114 -7.70 -1.29 1.38
CA VAL A 114 -6.52 -1.16 2.24
C VAL A 114 -5.77 0.12 1.92
N GLY A 115 -5.29 0.81 2.95
CA GLY A 115 -4.49 2.03 2.86
C GLY A 115 -5.30 3.32 2.98
N GLY A 116 -4.60 4.41 3.31
CA GLY A 116 -5.18 5.72 3.61
C GLY A 116 -6.12 6.29 2.54
N PRO A 117 -5.77 6.24 1.24
CA PRO A 117 -6.64 6.77 0.18
C PRO A 117 -8.03 6.14 0.14
N THR A 118 -8.19 4.92 0.62
CA THR A 118 -9.48 4.22 0.63
C THR A 118 -10.45 4.69 1.73
N HIS A 119 -10.03 5.62 2.59
CA HIS A 119 -10.98 6.35 3.46
C HIS A 119 -11.89 7.30 2.68
N TYR A 120 -11.47 7.69 1.49
CA TYR A 120 -12.26 8.54 0.61
C TYR A 120 -13.46 7.75 0.06
N LYS A 121 -14.65 8.01 0.62
CA LYS A 121 -15.86 7.25 0.31
C LYS A 121 -16.22 7.25 -1.18
N PRO A 122 -16.16 8.39 -1.91
CA PRO A 122 -16.47 8.41 -3.34
C PRO A 122 -15.62 7.43 -4.18
N LEU A 123 -14.34 7.26 -3.82
CA LEU A 123 -13.47 6.28 -4.47
C LEU A 123 -13.99 4.85 -4.26
N ARG A 124 -14.31 4.49 -3.02
CA ARG A 124 -14.83 3.14 -2.70
C ARG A 124 -16.14 2.85 -3.40
N ASP A 125 -17.07 3.83 -3.35
CA ASP A 125 -18.38 3.70 -3.98
C ASP A 125 -18.23 3.48 -5.49
N ARG A 126 -17.38 4.25 -6.14
CA ARG A 126 -17.13 4.12 -7.57
C ARG A 126 -16.53 2.77 -7.93
N VAL A 127 -15.47 2.33 -7.24
CA VAL A 127 -14.82 1.04 -7.51
C VAL A 127 -15.80 -0.12 -7.29
N SER A 128 -16.57 -0.10 -6.20
CA SER A 128 -17.57 -1.12 -5.92
C SER A 128 -18.67 -1.16 -6.97
N PHE A 129 -19.16 0.02 -7.39
CA PHE A 129 -20.20 0.14 -8.42
C PHE A 129 -19.71 -0.39 -9.77
N GLU A 130 -18.53 0.03 -10.21
CA GLU A 130 -17.94 -0.34 -11.51
C GLU A 130 -17.59 -1.84 -11.61
N LEU A 131 -17.23 -2.46 -10.49
CA LEU A 131 -16.93 -3.89 -10.44
C LEU A 131 -18.16 -4.76 -10.14
N GLY A 132 -19.25 -4.17 -9.64
CA GLY A 132 -20.42 -4.90 -9.19
C GLY A 132 -20.15 -5.79 -7.96
N ILE A 133 -19.14 -5.44 -7.14
CA ILE A 133 -18.74 -6.20 -5.95
C ILE A 133 -18.90 -5.33 -4.70
N ALA A 134 -19.52 -5.86 -3.66
CA ALA A 134 -19.76 -5.13 -2.44
C ALA A 134 -18.45 -4.79 -1.69
N ALA A 135 -18.35 -3.55 -1.20
CA ALA A 135 -17.26 -3.14 -0.32
C ALA A 135 -17.39 -3.80 1.06
N SER A 136 -16.30 -4.35 1.59
CA SER A 136 -16.24 -4.74 3.00
C SER A 136 -16.11 -3.51 3.88
N THR A 137 -16.91 -3.46 4.95
CA THR A 137 -16.85 -2.43 6.01
C THR A 137 -16.23 -2.95 7.29
N ASP A 138 -15.89 -4.24 7.33
CA ASP A 138 -15.47 -4.94 8.55
C ASP A 138 -13.98 -4.77 8.85
N VAL A 139 -13.23 -4.26 7.88
CA VAL A 139 -11.77 -4.13 7.98
C VAL A 139 -11.40 -2.65 8.00
N ASN A 140 -10.59 -2.25 8.97
CA ASN A 140 -10.03 -0.90 8.99
C ASN A 140 -8.90 -0.78 7.95
N PRO A 141 -9.03 0.09 6.94
CA PRO A 141 -8.04 0.20 5.88
C PRO A 141 -6.62 0.53 6.35
N MET A 142 -6.48 1.24 7.48
CA MET A 142 -5.17 1.65 8.01
C MET A 142 -4.45 0.54 8.76
N THR A 143 -5.19 -0.37 9.39
CA THR A 143 -4.64 -1.43 10.26
C THR A 143 -4.71 -2.82 9.62
N ALA A 144 -5.44 -2.98 8.52
CA ALA A 144 -5.70 -4.25 7.85
C ALA A 144 -4.45 -5.13 7.65
N VAL A 145 -3.35 -4.53 7.18
CA VAL A 145 -2.09 -5.26 6.96
C VAL A 145 -1.47 -5.71 8.28
N ALA A 146 -1.46 -4.84 9.29
CA ALA A 146 -0.90 -5.15 10.59
C ALA A 146 -1.74 -6.21 11.33
N GLU A 147 -3.07 -6.10 11.26
CA GLU A 147 -3.99 -7.09 11.83
C GLU A 147 -3.86 -8.44 11.12
N GLY A 148 -3.81 -8.44 9.79
CA GLY A 148 -3.58 -9.65 9.00
C GLY A 148 -2.23 -10.31 9.32
N ALA A 149 -1.18 -9.52 9.46
CA ALA A 149 0.13 -10.02 9.89
C ALA A 149 0.11 -10.60 11.30
N ALA A 150 -0.64 -10.00 12.23
CA ALA A 150 -0.80 -10.51 13.59
C ALA A 150 -1.56 -11.83 13.60
N ILE A 151 -2.67 -11.94 12.86
CA ILE A 151 -3.45 -13.18 12.70
C ILE A 151 -2.59 -14.27 12.06
N PHE A 152 -1.84 -13.95 11.02
CA PHE A 152 -0.92 -14.87 10.39
C PHE A 152 0.16 -15.34 11.36
N ALA A 153 0.76 -14.43 12.13
CA ALA A 153 1.76 -14.76 13.14
C ALA A 153 1.20 -15.68 14.25
N GLU A 154 -0.07 -15.49 14.63
CA GLU A 154 -0.75 -16.37 15.59
C GLU A 154 -0.97 -17.78 15.00
N SER A 155 -1.24 -17.89 13.71
CA SER A 155 -1.41 -19.18 13.04
C SER A 155 -0.13 -20.01 12.96
N ILE A 156 1.04 -19.37 13.14
CA ILE A 156 2.34 -20.04 13.19
C ILE A 156 2.53 -20.63 14.58
N ASP A 157 2.66 -21.93 14.70
CA ASP A 157 2.94 -22.60 15.98
C ASP A 157 4.34 -22.25 16.53
N TRP A 158 4.39 -21.18 17.34
CA TRP A 158 5.58 -20.79 18.11
C TRP A 158 5.73 -21.61 19.38
N GLY A 159 4.77 -22.49 19.70
CA GLY A 159 4.67 -23.21 20.96
C GLY A 159 5.78 -24.24 21.22
N SER A 160 6.47 -24.68 20.15
CA SER A 160 7.64 -25.56 20.26
C SER A 160 8.89 -24.85 20.81
N GLN A 161 8.88 -23.52 20.92
CA GLN A 161 10.05 -22.72 21.35
C GLN A 161 10.11 -22.40 22.84
N ARG A 162 9.13 -22.81 23.66
CA ARG A 162 9.06 -22.39 25.08
C ARG A 162 9.88 -23.24 26.08
N ARG A 163 10.65 -24.22 25.63
CA ARG A 163 11.57 -24.97 26.52
C ARG A 163 12.99 -25.00 25.97
N GLY A 164 13.73 -23.96 26.22
CA GLY A 164 15.19 -23.93 26.05
C GLY A 164 15.66 -22.97 24.95
N ARG A 165 16.61 -22.10 25.34
CA ARG A 165 17.47 -21.22 24.54
C ARG A 165 16.97 -20.92 23.12
N LYS A 166 16.79 -19.66 22.83
CA LYS A 166 16.48 -19.08 21.50
C LYS A 166 17.09 -19.87 20.33
N SER A 167 16.46 -20.97 19.95
CA SER A 167 16.81 -21.72 18.76
C SER A 167 15.89 -21.19 17.65
N SER A 168 16.50 -20.63 16.64
CA SER A 168 15.82 -20.19 15.41
C SER A 168 15.35 -21.37 14.55
N ARG A 169 14.85 -22.44 15.16
CA ARG A 169 14.35 -23.62 14.45
C ARG A 169 12.85 -23.54 14.30
N GLY A 170 12.38 -23.52 13.07
CA GLY A 170 10.99 -23.67 12.73
C GLY A 170 10.62 -25.15 12.53
N LYS A 171 9.39 -25.51 12.88
CA LYS A 171 8.79 -26.81 12.54
C LYS A 171 7.42 -26.55 11.95
N VAL A 172 7.21 -27.01 10.73
CA VAL A 172 5.92 -27.00 10.05
C VAL A 172 5.49 -28.44 9.82
N SER A 173 4.24 -28.77 10.10
CA SER A 173 3.66 -30.07 9.81
C SER A 173 2.44 -29.90 8.94
N THR A 174 2.33 -30.69 7.89
CA THR A 174 1.16 -30.72 7.00
C THR A 174 0.22 -31.80 7.50
N GLY A 175 -0.96 -31.43 7.99
CA GLY A 175 -2.02 -32.38 8.32
C GLY A 175 -2.77 -32.79 7.05
N GLY A 176 -2.52 -33.97 6.53
CA GLY A 176 -3.17 -34.48 5.33
C GLY A 176 -2.76 -35.93 5.00
N ALA A 177 -3.08 -36.39 3.79
CA ALA A 177 -2.73 -37.74 3.31
C ALA A 177 -1.22 -38.02 3.32
N LEU A 178 -0.39 -36.98 3.29
CA LEU A 178 1.05 -37.00 3.51
C LEU A 178 1.36 -36.23 4.79
N ASP A 179 1.68 -36.95 5.87
CA ASP A 179 2.14 -36.34 7.11
C ASP A 179 3.65 -36.08 7.03
N ILE A 180 3.99 -34.83 6.76
CA ILE A 180 5.37 -34.37 6.54
C ILE A 180 5.69 -33.28 7.56
N SER A 181 6.86 -33.38 8.20
CA SER A 181 7.37 -32.31 9.03
C SER A 181 8.67 -31.76 8.48
N PHE A 182 8.76 -30.42 8.46
CA PHE A 182 9.95 -29.68 8.08
C PHE A 182 10.61 -29.13 9.35
N ASN A 183 11.90 -29.40 9.52
CA ASN A 183 12.71 -28.80 10.57
C ASN A 183 13.79 -27.94 9.91
N PHE A 184 13.80 -26.65 10.21
CA PHE A 184 14.73 -25.71 9.61
C PHE A 184 15.20 -24.66 10.60
N VAL A 185 16.29 -23.98 10.28
CA VAL A 185 16.78 -22.82 11.01
C VAL A 185 16.22 -21.58 10.32
N ALA A 186 15.28 -20.88 10.99
CA ALA A 186 14.56 -19.75 10.42
C ALA A 186 15.46 -18.53 10.13
N ARG A 187 16.59 -18.42 10.83
CA ARG A 187 17.61 -17.37 10.59
C ARG A 187 18.98 -17.96 10.80
N THR A 188 19.87 -17.85 9.83
CA THR A 188 21.27 -18.27 9.94
C THR A 188 22.16 -17.16 9.37
N PRO A 189 23.32 -16.87 10.00
CA PRO A 189 24.36 -16.01 9.41
C PRO A 189 25.16 -16.74 8.32
N ASP A 190 24.99 -18.06 8.20
CA ASP A 190 25.73 -18.87 7.24
C ASP A 190 25.14 -18.70 5.82
N SER A 191 25.99 -18.83 4.83
CA SER A 191 25.57 -18.83 3.41
C SER A 191 24.79 -20.08 2.99
N LYS A 192 24.64 -21.04 3.89
CA LYS A 192 23.91 -22.30 3.65
C LYS A 192 22.90 -22.55 4.76
N ALA A 193 21.65 -22.73 4.39
CA ALA A 193 20.60 -23.18 5.26
C ALA A 193 20.41 -24.70 5.14
N LYS A 194 20.07 -25.36 6.26
CA LYS A 194 19.73 -26.78 6.29
C LYS A 194 18.25 -26.93 6.62
N VAL A 195 17.54 -27.65 5.77
CA VAL A 195 16.16 -28.05 6.00
C VAL A 195 16.14 -29.58 6.12
N ALA A 196 15.63 -30.10 7.23
CA ALA A 196 15.40 -31.51 7.41
C ALA A 196 13.92 -31.82 7.18
N ILE A 197 13.63 -32.71 6.27
CA ILE A 197 12.28 -33.14 5.92
C ILE A 197 12.08 -34.53 6.49
N GLN A 198 11.01 -34.71 7.23
CA GLN A 198 10.64 -36.00 7.81
C GLN A 198 9.24 -36.39 7.35
N VAL A 199 9.16 -37.49 6.65
CA VAL A 199 7.88 -38.09 6.23
C VAL A 199 7.43 -39.05 7.33
N HIS A 200 6.21 -38.85 7.83
CA HIS A 200 5.57 -39.72 8.82
C HIS A 200 4.57 -40.62 8.09
N GLY A 201 4.61 -41.89 8.32
CA GLY A 201 3.73 -42.86 7.68
C GLY A 201 4.38 -43.64 6.51
N VAL A 202 3.58 -44.04 5.52
CA VAL A 202 4.07 -44.86 4.41
C VAL A 202 4.87 -43.98 3.43
N PRO A 203 6.14 -44.32 3.14
CA PRO A 203 6.92 -43.58 2.15
C PRO A 203 6.23 -43.61 0.75
N VAL A 204 6.18 -42.42 0.13
CA VAL A 204 5.70 -42.31 -1.26
C VAL A 204 6.89 -42.44 -2.20
N PRO A 205 6.99 -43.54 -2.97
CA PRO A 205 8.09 -43.71 -3.93
C PRO A 205 8.07 -42.56 -4.97
N GLY A 206 9.22 -41.97 -5.22
CA GLY A 206 9.36 -40.88 -6.21
C GLY A 206 8.92 -39.50 -5.72
N ALA A 207 8.70 -39.30 -4.43
CA ALA A 207 8.45 -37.96 -3.88
C ALA A 207 9.72 -37.09 -3.97
N GLU A 208 9.61 -35.93 -4.58
CA GLU A 208 10.65 -34.91 -4.67
C GLU A 208 10.24 -33.69 -3.85
N PHE A 209 11.23 -33.04 -3.26
CA PHE A 209 11.01 -31.81 -2.50
C PHE A 209 11.85 -30.70 -3.13
N GLN A 210 11.19 -29.60 -3.44
CA GLN A 210 11.81 -28.42 -4.01
C GLN A 210 11.75 -27.27 -3.00
N LEU A 211 12.82 -26.53 -2.88
CA LEU A 211 12.90 -25.30 -2.09
C LEU A 211 13.08 -24.14 -3.05
N ASP A 212 12.19 -23.17 -2.96
CA ASP A 212 12.23 -21.97 -3.76
C ASP A 212 12.45 -20.74 -2.87
N SER A 213 13.34 -19.85 -3.29
CA SER A 213 13.50 -18.54 -2.68
C SER A 213 12.62 -17.54 -3.39
N LEU A 214 11.65 -16.98 -2.68
CA LEU A 214 10.74 -15.95 -3.22
C LEU A 214 11.44 -14.62 -3.48
N ASP A 215 12.56 -14.36 -2.78
CA ASP A 215 13.28 -13.09 -2.91
C ASP A 215 14.33 -13.13 -4.04
N THR A 216 14.98 -14.27 -4.26
CA THR A 216 16.10 -14.39 -5.20
C THR A 216 15.78 -15.19 -6.44
N GLY A 217 14.62 -15.86 -6.48
CA GLY A 217 14.25 -16.79 -7.55
C GLY A 217 15.09 -18.07 -7.61
N TRP A 218 15.88 -18.34 -6.54
CA TRP A 218 16.68 -19.57 -6.45
C TRP A 218 15.79 -20.76 -6.15
N SER A 219 16.08 -21.89 -6.82
CA SER A 219 15.39 -23.17 -6.65
C SER A 219 16.42 -24.29 -6.45
N SER A 220 16.09 -25.29 -5.59
CA SER A 220 16.95 -26.46 -5.32
C SER A 220 16.62 -27.63 -6.20
#